data_c3c34fc16dc6ea1df4896a2033c1cd00
#
_entry.id   c3c34fc16dc6ea1df4896a2033c1cd00
#
_cell.length_a   1.000
_cell.length_b   1.000
_cell.length_c   1.000
_cell.angle_alpha   90.00
_cell.angle_beta   90.00
_cell.angle_gamma   90.00
#
_symmetry.space_group_name_H-M   'P 1'
#
loop_
_entity.id
_entity.type
_entity.pdbx_description
1 polymer ?
#
loop_
_entity_poly.entity_id
_entity_poly.type
_entity_poly.pdbx_seq_one_letter_code
_entity_poly.pdbx_strand_id
1 'polypeptide(L)'
;MKFTSVLAAGTAAVLALGLTACGSSDGGGDGGGDDAVTITVLPKNLGNPYFEASTAGAQEAAEELGATVEEVGPDAASPDAQVPFINTAAQQGVGALIVSANDPTAIGDALEEARSAGTKVVTFDSDTEPQFRDLFINQASPEGIADKQLELVADQIGGEGEIAILSASANATNQNAWIALMEEKLASDYPDIELVETVYGDDDDQTSFDKTAALLQSHPDLKGIVSPTTVGIAAAARYVSTSRSRQWWARRCP
;
A
#
# COMPACT_ATOMS: atom_id res chain seq x y z
N MET A 1 -20.66 41.13 -60.28
CA MET A 1 -21.54 42.34 -60.31
C MET A 1 -21.36 43.10 -59.01
N LYS A 2 -20.77 44.31 -59.16
CA LYS A 2 -20.94 45.57 -58.43
C LYS A 2 -20.82 45.51 -56.90
N PHE A 3 -19.66 45.97 -56.35
CA PHE A 3 -19.37 47.34 -55.90
C PHE A 3 -20.39 47.90 -54.93
N THR A 4 -20.02 48.28 -53.72
CA THR A 4 -19.58 49.66 -53.42
C THR A 4 -19.04 49.79 -51.98
N SER A 5 -17.90 50.49 -51.90
CA SER A 5 -17.25 51.04 -50.73
C SER A 5 -18.03 52.24 -50.17
N VAL A 6 -17.93 52.54 -48.89
CA VAL A 6 -17.96 53.94 -48.35
C VAL A 6 -17.04 54.04 -47.13
N LEU A 7 -16.11 54.97 -47.24
CA LEU A 7 -15.26 55.59 -46.20
C LEU A 7 -16.08 56.60 -45.35
N ALA A 8 -15.67 56.81 -44.11
CA ALA A 8 -15.45 58.13 -43.44
C ALA A 8 -15.08 57.85 -41.97
N ALA A 9 -13.93 58.14 -41.46
CA ALA A 9 -13.22 59.40 -41.18
C ALA A 9 -13.77 60.18 -39.98
N GLY A 10 -12.94 60.40 -38.98
CA GLY A 10 -13.09 61.56 -38.11
C GLY A 10 -12.81 61.26 -36.63
N THR A 11 -11.61 61.54 -36.23
CA THR A 11 -11.05 62.65 -35.38
C THR A 11 -11.11 62.41 -33.87
N ALA A 12 -9.92 62.31 -33.33
CA ALA A 12 -9.11 63.22 -32.52
C ALA A 12 -9.34 63.21 -30.99
N ALA A 13 -8.34 62.74 -30.34
CA ALA A 13 -7.51 63.31 -29.26
C ALA A 13 -8.21 63.98 -28.06
N VAL A 14 -7.84 63.52 -26.86
CA VAL A 14 -7.35 64.39 -25.76
C VAL A 14 -6.46 63.57 -24.82
N LEU A 15 -5.24 64.04 -24.65
CA LEU A 15 -4.32 63.69 -23.58
C LEU A 15 -4.84 64.26 -22.26
N ALA A 16 -4.80 63.46 -21.21
CA ALA A 16 -4.73 63.98 -19.85
C ALA A 16 -3.69 63.17 -19.07
N LEU A 17 -2.53 63.74 -18.88
CA LEU A 17 -1.54 63.37 -17.90
C LEU A 17 -2.10 63.62 -16.50
N GLY A 18 -2.11 62.58 -15.68
CA GLY A 18 -2.35 62.66 -14.25
C GLY A 18 -1.26 61.92 -13.51
N LEU A 19 -0.11 62.58 -13.24
CA LEU A 19 0.82 62.16 -12.21
C LEU A 19 0.18 62.45 -10.84
N THR A 20 0.02 61.39 -10.03
CA THR A 20 -0.03 61.50 -8.57
C THR A 20 0.77 60.34 -8.00
N ALA A 21 1.90 60.62 -7.60
CA ALA A 21 2.55 60.72 -6.30
C ALA A 21 2.36 59.51 -5.37
N CYS A 22 3.54 58.96 -5.05
CA CYS A 22 3.93 58.16 -3.89
C CYS A 22 2.90 58.08 -2.74
N GLY A 23 2.55 56.87 -2.40
CA GLY A 23 2.06 56.47 -1.13
C GLY A 23 2.67 55.13 -0.77
N SER A 24 3.78 55.20 -0.01
CA SER A 24 4.34 54.05 0.68
C SER A 24 3.29 53.55 1.67
N SER A 25 2.84 52.34 1.46
CA SER A 25 2.16 51.56 2.49
C SER A 25 2.83 50.20 2.48
N ASP A 26 3.73 50.01 3.43
CA ASP A 26 4.07 48.71 3.95
C ASP A 26 2.77 48.00 4.27
N GLY A 27 2.49 46.98 3.53
CA GLY A 27 1.44 46.03 3.75
C GLY A 27 1.90 44.73 3.15
N GLY A 28 2.78 44.04 3.87
CA GLY A 28 3.09 42.67 3.60
C GLY A 28 1.79 41.87 3.70
N GLY A 29 1.16 41.66 2.58
CA GLY A 29 0.16 40.65 2.36
C GLY A 29 0.87 39.49 1.75
N ASP A 30 1.47 38.67 2.60
CA ASP A 30 1.82 37.31 2.29
C ASP A 30 0.51 36.56 2.07
N GLY A 31 -0.03 36.70 0.87
CA GLY A 31 -1.16 35.95 0.38
C GLY A 31 -0.66 34.63 -0.20
N GLY A 32 0.09 33.88 0.57
CA GLY A 32 0.21 32.44 0.34
C GLY A 32 -1.17 31.85 0.60
N GLY A 33 -1.97 31.67 -0.42
CA GLY A 33 -3.03 30.70 -0.34
C GLY A 33 -2.34 29.40 -0.01
N ASP A 34 -2.59 28.85 1.16
CA ASP A 34 -2.25 27.46 1.47
C ASP A 34 -3.04 26.60 0.49
N ASP A 35 -2.49 26.36 -0.70
CA ASP A 35 -3.00 25.32 -1.56
C ASP A 35 -2.86 24.03 -0.77
N ALA A 36 -3.99 23.40 -0.47
CA ALA A 36 -4.03 22.18 0.32
C ALA A 36 -3.08 21.15 -0.31
N VAL A 37 -2.21 20.60 0.50
CA VAL A 37 -1.26 19.56 0.05
C VAL A 37 -2.04 18.36 -0.47
N THR A 38 -1.79 17.98 -1.71
CA THR A 38 -2.37 16.77 -2.29
C THR A 38 -1.46 15.59 -2.01
N ILE A 39 -2.04 14.51 -1.50
CA ILE A 39 -1.36 13.27 -1.12
C ILE A 39 -2.00 12.12 -1.89
N THR A 40 -1.17 11.31 -2.54
CA THR A 40 -1.62 10.06 -3.17
C THR A 40 -1.24 8.88 -2.28
N VAL A 41 -2.21 8.01 -1.95
CA VAL A 41 -1.99 6.72 -1.30
C VAL A 41 -2.05 5.62 -2.34
N LEU A 42 -0.99 4.82 -2.43
CA LEU A 42 -0.83 3.73 -3.37
C LEU A 42 -0.59 2.43 -2.61
N PRO A 43 -1.65 1.65 -2.31
CA PRO A 43 -1.52 0.32 -1.72
C PRO A 43 -0.90 -0.69 -2.70
N LYS A 44 -0.63 -1.91 -2.24
CA LYS A 44 -0.21 -3.02 -3.09
C LYS A 44 -1.26 -3.37 -4.13
N ASN A 45 -2.52 -3.37 -3.71
CA ASN A 45 -3.71 -3.58 -4.54
C ASN A 45 -4.94 -2.95 -3.88
N LEU A 46 -5.92 -2.61 -4.68
CA LEU A 46 -7.22 -2.14 -4.21
C LEU A 46 -8.08 -3.30 -3.67
N GLY A 47 -9.11 -2.97 -2.87
CA GLY A 47 -10.07 -3.95 -2.34
C GLY A 47 -9.51 -4.86 -1.24
N ASN A 48 -8.33 -4.57 -0.71
CA ASN A 48 -7.76 -5.29 0.42
C ASN A 48 -8.15 -4.56 1.72
N PRO A 49 -8.87 -5.22 2.65
CA PRO A 49 -9.39 -4.58 3.87
C PRO A 49 -8.31 -3.93 4.76
N TYR A 50 -7.08 -4.46 4.72
CA TYR A 50 -5.95 -3.86 5.43
C TYR A 50 -5.62 -2.46 4.89
N PHE A 51 -5.56 -2.32 3.57
CA PHE A 51 -5.27 -1.04 2.93
C PHE A 51 -6.44 -0.06 3.01
N GLU A 52 -7.70 -0.55 2.93
CA GLU A 52 -8.88 0.28 3.17
C GLU A 52 -8.85 0.95 4.54
N ALA A 53 -8.46 0.21 5.59
CA ALA A 53 -8.31 0.77 6.93
C ALA A 53 -7.15 1.79 7.01
N SER A 54 -6.04 1.54 6.31
CA SER A 54 -4.90 2.46 6.27
C SER A 54 -5.26 3.76 5.55
N THR A 55 -5.96 3.67 4.42
CA THR A 55 -6.42 4.83 3.64
C THR A 55 -7.45 5.65 4.41
N ALA A 56 -8.38 5.00 5.13
CA ALA A 56 -9.32 5.71 5.99
C ALA A 56 -8.60 6.54 7.07
N GLY A 57 -7.57 5.98 7.70
CA GLY A 57 -6.74 6.73 8.66
C GLY A 57 -5.98 7.90 8.03
N ALA A 58 -5.48 7.73 6.80
CA ALA A 58 -4.83 8.81 6.06
C ALA A 58 -5.80 9.93 5.70
N GLN A 59 -7.05 9.59 5.33
CA GLN A 59 -8.10 10.57 5.05
C GLN A 59 -8.50 11.36 6.31
N GLU A 60 -8.67 10.69 7.44
CA GLU A 60 -8.97 11.35 8.72
C GLU A 60 -7.86 12.34 9.11
N ALA A 61 -6.60 11.93 9.03
CA ALA A 61 -5.46 12.80 9.30
C ALA A 61 -5.38 13.99 8.31
N ALA A 62 -5.70 13.78 7.05
CA ALA A 62 -5.70 14.83 6.04
C ALA A 62 -6.79 15.89 6.32
N GLU A 63 -7.99 15.47 6.73
CA GLU A 63 -9.06 16.40 7.15
C GLU A 63 -8.62 17.28 8.32
N GLU A 64 -7.93 16.71 9.33
CA GLU A 64 -7.42 17.47 10.47
C GLU A 64 -6.33 18.46 10.09
N LEU A 65 -5.50 18.12 9.08
CA LEU A 65 -4.35 18.91 8.65
C LEU A 65 -4.64 19.84 7.47
N GLY A 66 -5.85 19.83 6.92
CA GLY A 66 -6.22 20.63 5.75
C GLY A 66 -5.56 20.15 4.45
N ALA A 67 -5.21 18.86 4.35
CA ALA A 67 -4.67 18.21 3.15
C ALA A 67 -5.79 17.47 2.38
N THR A 68 -5.47 17.04 1.16
CA THR A 68 -6.33 16.18 0.35
C THR A 68 -5.66 14.83 0.12
N VAL A 69 -6.37 13.74 0.35
CA VAL A 69 -5.89 12.37 0.11
C VAL A 69 -6.71 11.72 -0.99
N GLU A 70 -6.02 11.13 -1.97
CA GLU A 70 -6.60 10.28 -3.01
C GLU A 70 -5.95 8.89 -2.94
N GLU A 71 -6.76 7.82 -2.89
CA GLU A 71 -6.29 6.45 -3.05
C GLU A 71 -6.34 6.05 -4.52
N VAL A 72 -5.23 5.53 -5.03
CA VAL A 72 -5.12 4.96 -6.37
C VAL A 72 -4.34 3.65 -6.29
N GLY A 73 -4.58 2.72 -7.20
CA GLY A 73 -3.81 1.48 -7.19
C GLY A 73 -4.29 0.46 -8.21
N PRO A 74 -3.50 -0.62 -8.38
CA PRO A 74 -3.88 -1.74 -9.24
C PRO A 74 -4.90 -2.65 -8.53
N ASP A 75 -5.65 -3.41 -9.33
CA ASP A 75 -6.55 -4.44 -8.81
C ASP A 75 -5.80 -5.70 -8.32
N ALA A 76 -4.58 -5.92 -8.80
CA ALA A 76 -3.74 -7.05 -8.43
C ALA A 76 -2.39 -6.59 -7.88
N ALA A 77 -1.90 -7.30 -6.86
CA ALA A 77 -0.60 -7.01 -6.24
C ALA A 77 0.56 -7.35 -7.20
N SER A 78 1.08 -6.33 -7.88
CA SER A 78 2.17 -6.44 -8.85
C SER A 78 3.00 -5.16 -8.88
N PRO A 79 4.34 -5.23 -8.81
CA PRO A 79 5.18 -4.04 -8.90
C PRO A 79 5.01 -3.31 -10.23
N ASP A 80 4.95 -4.02 -11.36
CA ASP A 80 4.77 -3.43 -12.68
C ASP A 80 3.45 -2.67 -12.80
N ALA A 81 2.41 -3.14 -12.10
CA ALA A 81 1.11 -2.49 -12.08
C ALA A 81 1.10 -1.22 -11.21
N GLN A 82 2.03 -1.05 -10.27
CA GLN A 82 2.16 0.18 -9.47
C GLN A 82 2.83 1.33 -10.22
N VAL A 83 3.77 1.05 -11.12
CA VAL A 83 4.57 2.07 -11.84
C VAL A 83 3.72 3.14 -12.54
N PRO A 84 2.64 2.83 -13.28
CA PRO A 84 1.80 3.86 -13.91
C PRO A 84 1.18 4.86 -12.92
N PHE A 85 0.82 4.40 -11.72
CA PHE A 85 0.23 5.26 -10.68
C PHE A 85 1.29 6.18 -10.06
N ILE A 86 2.52 5.68 -9.84
CA ILE A 86 3.66 6.48 -9.37
C ILE A 86 3.96 7.59 -10.38
N ASN A 87 4.06 7.24 -11.66
CA ASN A 87 4.32 8.20 -12.74
C ASN A 87 3.20 9.25 -12.85
N THR A 88 1.94 8.83 -12.66
CA THR A 88 0.81 9.76 -12.67
C THR A 88 0.88 10.74 -11.51
N ALA A 89 1.16 10.27 -10.29
CA ALA A 89 1.33 11.12 -9.11
C ALA A 89 2.47 12.15 -9.32
N ALA A 90 3.61 11.71 -9.88
CA ALA A 90 4.72 12.59 -10.22
C ALA A 90 4.33 13.66 -11.25
N GLN A 91 3.59 13.29 -12.32
CA GLN A 91 3.13 14.22 -13.35
C GLN A 91 2.09 15.22 -12.83
N GLN A 92 1.27 14.82 -11.89
CA GLN A 92 0.29 15.70 -11.23
C GLN A 92 0.96 16.65 -10.22
N GLY A 93 2.21 16.40 -9.84
CA GLY A 93 2.94 17.21 -8.89
C GLY A 93 2.37 17.12 -7.47
N VAL A 94 1.90 15.94 -7.06
CA VAL A 94 1.40 15.74 -5.70
C VAL A 94 2.48 16.03 -4.67
N GLY A 95 2.11 16.59 -3.53
CA GLY A 95 3.06 16.93 -2.47
C GLY A 95 3.70 15.70 -1.84
N ALA A 96 2.94 14.59 -1.72
CA ALA A 96 3.46 13.32 -1.23
C ALA A 96 2.80 12.12 -1.91
N LEU A 97 3.58 11.04 -2.05
CA LEU A 97 3.15 9.71 -2.43
C LEU A 97 3.42 8.76 -1.26
N ILE A 98 2.36 8.17 -0.72
CA ILE A 98 2.42 7.16 0.34
C ILE A 98 2.22 5.80 -0.30
N VAL A 99 3.24 4.94 -0.31
CA VAL A 99 3.22 3.67 -1.07
C VAL A 99 3.55 2.46 -0.19
N SER A 100 2.77 1.39 -0.34
CA SER A 100 3.15 0.04 0.10
C SER A 100 3.70 -0.73 -1.09
N ALA A 101 4.99 -1.05 -1.08
CA ALA A 101 5.68 -1.59 -2.24
C ALA A 101 5.40 -3.08 -2.44
N ASN A 102 5.08 -3.49 -3.68
CA ASN A 102 4.99 -4.90 -4.04
C ASN A 102 6.37 -5.57 -4.19
N ASP A 103 7.40 -4.77 -4.43
CA ASP A 103 8.80 -5.23 -4.56
C ASP A 103 9.73 -4.10 -4.10
N PRO A 104 10.83 -4.41 -3.38
CA PRO A 104 11.71 -3.39 -2.80
C PRO A 104 12.48 -2.56 -3.81
N THR A 105 12.65 -3.05 -5.04
CA THR A 105 13.51 -2.44 -6.07
C THR A 105 12.80 -2.16 -7.39
N ALA A 106 11.83 -2.99 -7.78
CA ALA A 106 11.22 -2.93 -9.11
C ALA A 106 10.49 -1.60 -9.42
N ILE A 107 10.00 -0.90 -8.39
CA ILE A 107 9.38 0.42 -8.53
C ILE A 107 10.36 1.58 -8.27
N GLY A 108 11.64 1.26 -8.00
CA GLY A 108 12.65 2.24 -7.54
C GLY A 108 12.85 3.39 -8.50
N ASP A 109 13.05 3.12 -9.79
CA ASP A 109 13.29 4.15 -10.81
C ASP A 109 12.12 5.13 -10.90
N ALA A 110 10.88 4.65 -10.84
CA ALA A 110 9.69 5.49 -10.86
C ALA A 110 9.59 6.37 -9.59
N LEU A 111 9.94 5.83 -8.42
CA LEU A 111 9.99 6.59 -7.17
C LEU A 111 11.08 7.66 -7.19
N GLU A 112 12.25 7.37 -7.78
CA GLU A 112 13.33 8.33 -7.92
C GLU A 112 12.95 9.48 -8.87
N GLU A 113 12.24 9.17 -9.96
CA GLU A 113 11.67 10.18 -10.87
C GLU A 113 10.66 11.06 -10.14
N ALA A 114 9.73 10.48 -9.38
CA ALA A 114 8.76 11.23 -8.58
C ALA A 114 9.44 12.17 -7.56
N ARG A 115 10.46 11.68 -6.84
CA ARG A 115 11.24 12.49 -5.91
C ARG A 115 12.01 13.62 -6.61
N SER A 116 12.56 13.34 -7.78
CA SER A 116 13.24 14.35 -8.61
C SER A 116 12.29 15.44 -9.11
N ALA A 117 11.01 15.10 -9.30
CA ALA A 117 9.94 16.05 -9.62
C ALA A 117 9.45 16.86 -8.40
N GLY A 118 9.91 16.54 -7.19
CA GLY A 118 9.57 17.25 -5.95
C GLY A 118 8.55 16.56 -5.05
N THR A 119 7.98 15.43 -5.47
CA THR A 119 7.07 14.61 -4.66
C THR A 119 7.83 13.95 -3.50
N LYS A 120 7.33 14.04 -2.28
CA LYS A 120 7.86 13.29 -1.15
C LYS A 120 7.37 11.86 -1.20
N VAL A 121 8.28 10.90 -1.04
CA VAL A 121 7.95 9.47 -1.04
C VAL A 121 8.01 8.94 0.39
N VAL A 122 6.87 8.45 0.86
CA VAL A 122 6.74 7.79 2.16
C VAL A 122 6.32 6.35 1.90
N THR A 123 7.05 5.39 2.43
CA THR A 123 6.63 3.99 2.39
C THR A 123 5.95 3.61 3.70
N PHE A 124 5.02 2.67 3.62
CA PHE A 124 4.35 2.09 4.79
C PHE A 124 4.10 0.60 4.55
N ASP A 125 3.85 -0.17 5.60
CA ASP A 125 3.61 -1.62 5.51
C ASP A 125 4.79 -2.37 4.88
N SER A 126 4.94 -2.33 3.57
CA SER A 126 6.05 -2.94 2.83
C SER A 126 6.96 -1.87 2.25
N ASP A 127 8.23 -1.91 2.65
CA ASP A 127 9.23 -0.90 2.30
C ASP A 127 9.90 -1.16 0.94
N THR A 128 10.51 -0.11 0.40
CA THR A 128 11.47 -0.16 -0.71
C THR A 128 12.90 -0.10 -0.15
N GLU A 129 13.90 -0.20 -1.03
CA GLU A 129 15.27 0.16 -0.68
C GLU A 129 15.33 1.63 -0.20
N PRO A 130 16.12 1.93 0.86
CA PRO A 130 16.11 3.25 1.51
C PRO A 130 16.41 4.44 0.61
N GLN A 131 17.15 4.24 -0.50
CA GLN A 131 17.47 5.30 -1.45
C GLN A 131 16.27 5.80 -2.25
N PHE A 132 15.20 5.02 -2.36
CA PHE A 132 14.02 5.35 -3.16
C PHE A 132 12.92 6.08 -2.38
N ARG A 133 13.09 6.31 -1.07
CA ARG A 133 12.10 6.97 -0.21
C ARG A 133 12.70 8.06 0.67
N ASP A 134 11.85 8.92 1.22
CA ASP A 134 12.21 9.91 2.23
C ASP A 134 11.99 9.36 3.65
N LEU A 135 10.92 8.58 3.87
CA LEU A 135 10.53 8.03 5.17
C LEU A 135 9.87 6.66 5.00
N PHE A 136 10.09 5.77 5.98
CA PHE A 136 9.33 4.52 6.14
C PHE A 136 8.57 4.54 7.45
N ILE A 137 7.27 4.23 7.40
CA ILE A 137 6.41 4.06 8.56
C ILE A 137 6.11 2.57 8.70
N ASN A 138 6.74 1.96 9.71
CA ASN A 138 6.48 0.58 10.06
C ASN A 138 5.37 0.50 11.12
N GLN A 139 4.31 -0.27 10.85
CA GLN A 139 3.15 -0.40 11.72
C GLN A 139 3.46 -1.17 13.03
N ALA A 140 4.44 -2.07 13.00
CA ALA A 140 4.89 -2.86 14.15
C ALA A 140 6.30 -3.41 13.92
N SER A 141 6.98 -3.86 14.99
CA SER A 141 8.29 -4.51 14.83
C SER A 141 8.14 -5.86 14.12
N PRO A 142 9.03 -6.21 13.19
CA PRO A 142 9.01 -7.51 12.53
C PRO A 142 9.06 -8.69 13.51
N GLU A 143 9.88 -8.56 14.56
CA GLU A 143 10.02 -9.57 15.63
C GLU A 143 8.69 -9.76 16.37
N GLY A 144 8.02 -8.66 16.72
CA GLY A 144 6.74 -8.72 17.44
C GLY A 144 5.63 -9.36 16.60
N ILE A 145 5.64 -9.15 15.27
CA ILE A 145 4.70 -9.79 14.35
C ILE A 145 4.99 -11.30 14.27
N ALA A 146 6.25 -11.71 14.09
CA ALA A 146 6.64 -13.10 14.02
C ALA A 146 6.32 -13.85 15.33
N ASP A 147 6.68 -13.24 16.48
CA ASP A 147 6.37 -13.79 17.80
C ASP A 147 4.88 -14.03 17.99
N LYS A 148 4.06 -13.03 17.68
CA LYS A 148 2.62 -13.12 17.90
C LYS A 148 1.96 -14.15 16.97
N GLN A 149 2.40 -14.28 15.73
CA GLN A 149 1.86 -15.28 14.82
C GLN A 149 2.20 -16.71 15.26
N LEU A 150 3.45 -16.94 15.72
CA LEU A 150 3.85 -18.24 16.26
C LEU A 150 3.15 -18.57 17.57
N GLU A 151 3.07 -17.62 18.50
CA GLU A 151 2.31 -17.79 19.75
C GLU A 151 0.87 -18.23 19.48
N LEU A 152 0.18 -17.51 18.56
CA LEU A 152 -1.22 -17.81 18.25
C LEU A 152 -1.40 -19.18 17.62
N VAL A 153 -0.55 -19.61 16.69
CA VAL A 153 -0.67 -20.93 16.08
C VAL A 153 -0.26 -22.02 17.06
N ALA A 154 0.80 -21.83 17.85
CA ALA A 154 1.24 -22.79 18.86
C ALA A 154 0.15 -23.05 19.90
N ASP A 155 -0.49 -21.99 20.41
CA ASP A 155 -1.61 -22.10 21.34
C ASP A 155 -2.78 -22.91 20.76
N GLN A 156 -3.10 -22.70 19.47
CA GLN A 156 -4.22 -23.38 18.83
C GLN A 156 -3.96 -24.87 18.54
N ILE A 157 -2.69 -25.25 18.26
CA ILE A 157 -2.33 -26.64 17.91
C ILE A 157 -1.80 -27.43 19.11
N GLY A 158 -1.66 -26.79 20.29
CA GLY A 158 -1.13 -27.43 21.50
C GLY A 158 0.38 -27.54 21.54
N GLY A 159 1.10 -26.68 20.82
CA GLY A 159 2.56 -26.53 20.85
C GLY A 159 3.34 -27.58 20.04
N GLU A 160 2.70 -28.44 19.27
CA GLU A 160 3.34 -29.50 18.49
C GLU A 160 2.64 -29.82 17.17
N GLY A 161 3.39 -30.25 16.17
CA GLY A 161 2.88 -30.78 14.90
C GLY A 161 3.18 -29.89 13.70
N GLU A 162 2.61 -30.24 12.55
CA GLU A 162 2.89 -29.61 11.27
C GLU A 162 2.11 -28.30 11.10
N ILE A 163 2.80 -27.25 10.65
CA ILE A 163 2.18 -26.00 10.19
C ILE A 163 2.64 -25.66 8.78
N ALA A 164 1.85 -24.85 8.08
CA ALA A 164 2.24 -24.23 6.81
C ALA A 164 2.05 -22.72 6.88
N ILE A 165 2.80 -22.00 6.04
CA ILE A 165 2.63 -20.54 5.86
C ILE A 165 1.96 -20.28 4.51
N LEU A 166 0.88 -19.49 4.51
CA LEU A 166 0.25 -18.96 3.31
C LEU A 166 0.51 -17.45 3.25
N SER A 167 1.52 -17.07 2.48
CA SER A 167 1.95 -15.67 2.30
C SER A 167 1.29 -15.02 1.08
N ALA A 168 1.48 -13.70 0.90
CA ALA A 168 1.02 -12.99 -0.29
C ALA A 168 1.91 -13.33 -1.50
N SER A 169 2.92 -12.55 -1.77
CA SER A 169 3.83 -12.79 -2.90
C SER A 169 5.24 -13.13 -2.43
N ALA A 170 6.00 -13.79 -3.30
CA ALA A 170 7.40 -14.13 -3.02
C ALA A 170 8.30 -12.90 -2.86
N ASN A 171 7.89 -11.73 -3.34
CA ASN A 171 8.64 -10.49 -3.29
C ASN A 171 8.17 -9.53 -2.16
N ALA A 172 7.15 -9.90 -1.39
CA ALA A 172 6.64 -9.06 -0.30
C ALA A 172 7.69 -8.89 0.82
N THR A 173 8.38 -7.75 0.83
CA THR A 173 9.52 -7.47 1.72
C THR A 173 9.19 -7.69 3.19
N ASN A 174 8.07 -7.13 3.65
CA ASN A 174 7.62 -7.25 5.04
C ASN A 174 7.32 -8.69 5.43
N GLN A 175 6.56 -9.42 4.61
CA GLN A 175 6.17 -10.80 4.91
C GLN A 175 7.39 -11.74 4.87
N ASN A 176 8.31 -11.56 3.93
CA ASN A 176 9.55 -12.33 3.87
C ASN A 176 10.40 -12.13 5.13
N ALA A 177 10.49 -10.88 5.65
CA ALA A 177 11.20 -10.62 6.91
C ALA A 177 10.53 -11.33 8.10
N TRP A 178 9.18 -11.32 8.17
CA TRP A 178 8.46 -12.02 9.23
C TRP A 178 8.60 -13.54 9.13
N ILE A 179 8.56 -14.10 7.91
CA ILE A 179 8.74 -15.55 7.66
C ILE A 179 10.13 -15.98 8.10
N ALA A 180 11.19 -15.25 7.73
CA ALA A 180 12.55 -15.57 8.15
C ALA A 180 12.70 -15.59 9.68
N LEU A 181 12.09 -14.62 10.37
CA LEU A 181 12.07 -14.58 11.84
C LEU A 181 11.25 -15.72 12.44
N MET A 182 10.12 -16.09 11.82
CA MET A 182 9.33 -17.26 12.26
C MET A 182 10.11 -18.56 12.10
N GLU A 183 10.83 -18.76 11.00
CA GLU A 183 11.68 -19.94 10.78
C GLU A 183 12.80 -20.05 11.82
N GLU A 184 13.47 -18.93 12.16
CA GLU A 184 14.49 -18.89 13.21
C GLU A 184 13.90 -19.28 14.58
N LYS A 185 12.74 -18.71 14.94
CA LYS A 185 12.06 -18.95 16.20
C LYS A 185 11.46 -20.34 16.31
N LEU A 186 10.96 -20.90 15.23
CA LEU A 186 10.51 -22.31 15.20
C LEU A 186 11.65 -23.24 15.59
N ALA A 187 12.85 -23.00 15.08
CA ALA A 187 14.02 -23.84 15.41
C ALA A 187 14.48 -23.69 16.86
N SER A 188 14.35 -22.48 17.48
CA SER A 188 14.85 -22.20 18.82
C SER A 188 13.80 -22.40 19.91
N ASP A 189 12.58 -21.89 19.71
CA ASP A 189 11.57 -21.71 20.76
C ASP A 189 10.42 -22.72 20.64
N TYR A 190 10.20 -23.29 19.44
CA TYR A 190 9.10 -24.22 19.15
C TYR A 190 9.60 -25.50 18.43
N PRO A 191 10.54 -26.27 19.03
CA PRO A 191 11.19 -27.38 18.35
C PRO A 191 10.24 -28.56 17.99
N ASP A 192 9.05 -28.60 18.60
CA ASP A 192 8.04 -29.63 18.34
C ASP A 192 7.03 -29.20 17.26
N ILE A 193 7.18 -27.99 16.69
CA ILE A 193 6.38 -27.49 15.56
C ILE A 193 7.22 -27.53 14.30
N GLU A 194 6.75 -28.23 13.27
CA GLU A 194 7.42 -28.35 11.97
C GLU A 194 6.73 -27.46 10.92
N LEU A 195 7.49 -26.53 10.30
CA LEU A 195 7.05 -25.81 9.11
C LEU A 195 7.28 -26.70 7.88
N VAL A 196 6.20 -27.26 7.33
CA VAL A 196 6.28 -28.21 6.21
C VAL A 196 6.32 -27.54 4.84
N GLU A 197 5.66 -26.37 4.68
CA GLU A 197 5.62 -25.65 3.40
C GLU A 197 5.26 -24.18 3.59
N THR A 198 5.83 -23.30 2.73
CA THR A 198 5.39 -21.92 2.53
C THR A 198 4.86 -21.78 1.11
N VAL A 199 3.62 -21.32 0.97
CA VAL A 199 2.96 -21.07 -0.32
C VAL A 199 2.52 -19.62 -0.43
N TYR A 200 2.30 -19.18 -1.68
CA TYR A 200 1.98 -17.78 -2.00
C TYR A 200 0.62 -17.70 -2.70
N GLY A 201 -0.25 -16.84 -2.19
CA GLY A 201 -1.61 -16.60 -2.68
C GLY A 201 -1.77 -15.30 -3.47
N ASP A 202 -0.67 -14.53 -3.65
CA ASP A 202 -0.60 -13.28 -4.41
C ASP A 202 -1.60 -12.19 -3.98
N ASP A 203 -2.02 -12.23 -2.69
CA ASP A 203 -3.12 -11.42 -2.14
C ASP A 203 -4.42 -11.52 -2.95
N ASP A 204 -4.57 -12.62 -3.69
CA ASP A 204 -5.79 -12.99 -4.40
C ASP A 204 -6.59 -14.03 -3.60
N ASP A 205 -7.87 -13.74 -3.41
CA ASP A 205 -8.76 -14.56 -2.56
C ASP A 205 -8.95 -15.97 -3.11
N GLN A 206 -9.14 -16.12 -4.43
CA GLN A 206 -9.35 -17.44 -5.03
C GLN A 206 -8.05 -18.25 -5.05
N THR A 207 -6.93 -17.64 -5.40
CA THR A 207 -5.61 -18.27 -5.37
C THR A 207 -5.28 -18.76 -3.96
N SER A 208 -5.49 -17.92 -2.94
CA SER A 208 -5.27 -18.28 -1.53
C SER A 208 -6.18 -19.44 -1.08
N PHE A 209 -7.44 -19.44 -1.52
CA PHE A 209 -8.38 -20.54 -1.25
C PHE A 209 -7.90 -21.84 -1.88
N ASP A 210 -7.44 -21.82 -3.14
CA ASP A 210 -6.96 -23.00 -3.86
C ASP A 210 -5.62 -23.51 -3.27
N LYS A 211 -4.72 -22.60 -2.86
CA LYS A 211 -3.49 -22.94 -2.14
C LYS A 211 -3.78 -23.63 -0.81
N THR A 212 -4.77 -23.13 -0.07
CA THR A 212 -5.22 -23.78 1.18
C THR A 212 -5.72 -25.21 0.91
N ALA A 213 -6.51 -25.39 -0.14
CA ALA A 213 -6.99 -26.72 -0.54
C ALA A 213 -5.83 -27.68 -0.86
N ALA A 214 -4.83 -27.18 -1.60
CA ALA A 214 -3.64 -27.96 -1.96
C ALA A 214 -2.80 -28.34 -0.74
N LEU A 215 -2.55 -27.39 0.17
CA LEU A 215 -1.83 -27.65 1.44
C LEU A 215 -2.49 -28.77 2.24
N LEU A 216 -3.80 -28.71 2.45
CA LEU A 216 -4.53 -29.71 3.21
C LEU A 216 -4.63 -31.08 2.51
N GLN A 217 -4.43 -31.11 1.20
CA GLN A 217 -4.36 -32.35 0.43
C GLN A 217 -2.96 -32.97 0.48
N SER A 218 -1.91 -32.15 0.36
CA SER A 218 -0.51 -32.60 0.34
C SER A 218 0.00 -32.95 1.74
N HIS A 219 -0.45 -32.20 2.75
CA HIS A 219 -0.06 -32.38 4.16
C HIS A 219 -1.26 -32.82 4.98
N PRO A 220 -1.61 -34.11 4.94
CA PRO A 220 -2.81 -34.61 5.63
C PRO A 220 -2.70 -34.49 7.15
N ASP A 221 -1.53 -34.34 7.74
CA ASP A 221 -1.29 -34.20 9.18
C ASP A 221 -1.11 -32.74 9.64
N LEU A 222 -1.28 -31.76 8.70
CA LEU A 222 -1.21 -30.33 8.98
C LEU A 222 -2.17 -29.94 10.09
N LYS A 223 -1.66 -29.32 11.16
CA LYS A 223 -2.45 -28.86 12.32
C LYS A 223 -2.79 -27.38 12.25
N GLY A 224 -1.98 -26.56 11.59
CA GLY A 224 -2.19 -25.12 11.52
C GLY A 224 -1.74 -24.48 10.20
N ILE A 225 -2.37 -23.36 9.85
CA ILE A 225 -1.93 -22.47 8.78
C ILE A 225 -1.73 -21.10 9.37
N VAL A 226 -0.51 -20.56 9.23
CA VAL A 226 -0.19 -19.18 9.52
C VAL A 226 -0.29 -18.38 8.22
N SER A 227 -0.93 -17.23 8.26
CA SER A 227 -0.98 -16.36 7.10
C SER A 227 -0.72 -14.91 7.51
N PRO A 228 0.42 -14.35 7.10
CA PRO A 228 0.76 -12.96 7.41
C PRO A 228 0.03 -11.94 6.51
N THR A 229 -0.96 -12.38 5.74
CA THR A 229 -1.83 -11.54 4.91
C THR A 229 -3.30 -11.67 5.30
N THR A 230 -4.04 -10.55 5.30
CA THR A 230 -5.47 -10.50 5.59
C THR A 230 -6.28 -11.31 4.58
N VAL A 231 -5.89 -11.28 3.30
CA VAL A 231 -6.55 -12.02 2.22
C VAL A 231 -6.32 -13.53 2.41
N GLY A 232 -5.08 -13.94 2.64
CA GLY A 232 -4.72 -15.35 2.81
C GLY A 232 -5.41 -16.00 3.99
N ILE A 233 -5.38 -15.36 5.17
CA ILE A 233 -6.02 -15.94 6.37
C ILE A 233 -7.54 -16.03 6.23
N ALA A 234 -8.18 -15.04 5.60
CA ALA A 234 -9.62 -15.05 5.36
C ALA A 234 -10.01 -16.17 4.39
N ALA A 235 -9.26 -16.35 3.30
CA ALA A 235 -9.47 -17.41 2.33
C ALA A 235 -9.24 -18.81 2.95
N ALA A 236 -8.19 -18.98 3.75
CA ALA A 236 -7.91 -20.21 4.47
C ALA A 236 -9.05 -20.56 5.46
N ALA A 237 -9.49 -19.59 6.25
CA ALA A 237 -10.62 -19.77 7.17
C ALA A 237 -11.91 -20.14 6.44
N ARG A 238 -12.18 -19.50 5.30
CA ARG A 238 -13.33 -19.81 4.44
C ARG A 238 -13.26 -21.25 3.90
N TYR A 239 -12.10 -21.69 3.40
CA TYR A 239 -11.93 -23.07 2.95
C TYR A 239 -12.20 -24.06 4.07
N VAL A 240 -11.57 -23.87 5.23
CA VAL A 240 -11.70 -24.74 6.40
C VAL A 240 -13.14 -24.78 6.92
N SER A 241 -13.89 -23.68 6.83
CA SER A 241 -15.30 -23.63 7.27
C SER A 241 -16.28 -24.32 6.33
N THR A 242 -15.89 -24.69 5.11
CA THR A 242 -16.75 -25.42 4.18
C THR A 242 -17.06 -26.85 4.66
N SER A 243 -18.15 -27.44 4.20
CA SER A 243 -18.60 -28.75 4.64
C SER A 243 -17.62 -29.90 4.36
N ARG A 244 -16.77 -29.77 3.31
CA ARG A 244 -15.73 -30.77 2.98
C ARG A 244 -14.55 -30.70 3.95
N SER A 245 -14.18 -29.52 4.39
CA SER A 245 -13.06 -29.30 5.31
C SER A 245 -13.45 -29.54 6.78
N ARG A 246 -14.70 -29.30 7.17
CA ARG A 246 -15.18 -29.63 8.55
C ARG A 246 -14.96 -31.08 8.91
N GLN A 247 -15.10 -32.03 7.95
CA GLN A 247 -14.84 -33.45 8.21
C GLN A 247 -13.35 -33.75 8.41
N TRP A 248 -12.48 -32.94 7.83
CA TRP A 248 -11.03 -33.04 8.01
C TRP A 248 -10.63 -32.54 9.41
N TRP A 249 -11.14 -31.38 9.84
CA TRP A 249 -10.88 -30.81 11.17
C TRP A 249 -11.50 -31.62 12.28
N ALA A 250 -12.72 -32.09 12.13
CA ALA A 250 -13.41 -32.91 13.15
C ALA A 250 -12.72 -34.26 13.45
N ARG A 251 -11.82 -34.71 12.58
CA ARG A 251 -11.03 -35.92 12.79
C ARG A 251 -9.69 -35.68 13.48
N ARG A 252 -9.25 -34.42 13.64
CA ARG A 252 -7.88 -34.06 14.04
C ARG A 252 -7.76 -33.03 15.14
N CYS A 253 -8.79 -32.23 15.35
CA CYS A 253 -8.88 -31.38 16.52
C CYS A 253 -9.80 -32.03 17.54
N PRO A 254 -9.32 -32.46 18.72
CA PRO A 254 -10.11 -33.04 19.79
C PRO A 254 -11.12 -32.06 20.37
#